data_7256614d9a22bce845e8cf9a067a5792
#
_entry.id   7256614d9a22bce845e8cf9a067a5792
#
_cell.length_a   1.000
_cell.length_b   1.000
_cell.length_c   1.000
_cell.angle_alpha   90.00
_cell.angle_beta   90.00
_cell.angle_gamma   90.00
#
_symmetry.space_group_name_H-M   'P 1'
#
loop_
_entity.id
_entity.type
_entity.pdbx_description
1 polymer ?
#
loop_
_entity_poly.entity_id
_entity_poly.type
_entity_poly.pdbx_seq_one_letter_code
_entity_poly.pdbx_strand_id
1 'polypeptide(L)'
;TVFSSNSTIYAVADLSNAPLGTVAKSRWFAIDVPGETPNTLIDEAAYTVNEESFTGLLYFSLAPATAWPNGSYAVELYLNDELIETLAYTVE
;
A
#
# COMPACT_ATOMS: atom_id res chain seq x y z
N THR A 1 -11.76 8.13 -0.81
CA THR A 1 -10.69 9.12 -0.90
C THR A 1 -10.32 9.37 -2.35
N VAL A 2 -10.17 10.63 -2.72
CA VAL A 2 -9.88 11.05 -4.08
C VAL A 2 -8.54 11.79 -4.11
N PHE A 3 -7.67 11.42 -5.04
CA PHE A 3 -6.36 12.05 -5.23
C PHE A 3 -6.22 12.63 -6.62
N SER A 4 -5.37 13.63 -6.76
CA SER A 4 -5.01 14.16 -8.08
C SER A 4 -3.97 13.23 -8.74
N SER A 5 -3.85 13.32 -10.07
CA SER A 5 -2.99 12.43 -10.86
C SER A 5 -1.50 12.53 -10.53
N ASN A 6 -1.07 13.59 -9.86
CA ASN A 6 0.34 13.79 -9.50
C ASN A 6 0.63 13.53 -8.02
N SER A 7 -0.35 13.01 -7.27
CA SER A 7 -0.19 12.78 -5.83
C SER A 7 0.73 11.60 -5.54
N THR A 8 1.59 11.75 -4.53
CA THR A 8 2.22 10.61 -3.88
C THR A 8 1.23 10.08 -2.84
N ILE A 9 0.94 8.79 -2.90
CA ILE A 9 -0.07 8.17 -2.05
C ILE A 9 0.62 7.38 -0.95
N TYR A 10 0.15 7.58 0.29
CA TYR A 10 0.74 6.94 1.46
C TYR A 10 -0.25 5.96 2.07
N ALA A 11 0.24 4.80 2.47
CA ALA A 11 -0.48 3.85 3.30
C ALA A 11 0.26 3.70 4.61
N VAL A 12 -0.47 3.66 5.72
CA VAL A 12 0.12 3.63 7.06
C VAL A 12 -0.32 2.36 7.78
N ALA A 13 0.65 1.60 8.28
CA ALA A 13 0.42 0.44 9.12
C ALA A 13 0.78 0.79 10.56
N ASP A 14 -0.16 0.57 11.49
CA ASP A 14 0.04 0.80 12.92
C ASP A 14 0.41 -0.52 13.58
N LEU A 15 1.64 -0.62 14.05
CA LEU A 15 2.15 -1.83 14.69
C LEU A 15 2.29 -1.63 16.19
N SER A 16 1.92 -2.64 16.96
CA SER A 16 2.03 -2.64 18.41
C SER A 16 2.71 -3.92 18.86
N ASN A 17 3.87 -3.78 19.53
CA ASN A 17 4.65 -4.90 20.03
C ASN A 17 4.98 -5.96 18.96
N ALA A 18 5.31 -5.52 17.76
CA ALA A 18 5.66 -6.42 16.66
C ALA A 18 7.00 -7.11 16.97
N PRO A 19 7.05 -8.46 16.99
CA PRO A 19 8.30 -9.17 17.27
C PRO A 19 9.35 -8.97 16.19
N LEU A 20 10.61 -9.21 16.57
CA LEU A 20 11.70 -9.27 15.60
C LEU A 20 11.37 -10.26 14.47
N GLY A 21 11.57 -9.84 13.24
CA GLY A 21 11.28 -10.68 12.07
C GLY A 21 9.87 -10.55 11.53
N THR A 22 9.00 -9.73 12.16
CA THR A 22 7.69 -9.44 11.60
C THR A 22 7.86 -8.74 10.26
N VAL A 23 7.16 -9.21 9.23
CA VAL A 23 7.19 -8.64 7.89
C VAL A 23 5.90 -7.89 7.64
N ALA A 24 6.01 -6.57 7.41
CA ALA A 24 4.92 -5.73 6.98
C ALA A 24 5.05 -5.51 5.47
N LYS A 25 3.97 -5.67 4.73
CA LYS A 25 3.99 -5.61 3.26
C LYS A 25 2.83 -4.76 2.76
N SER A 26 3.08 -3.98 1.72
CA SER A 26 2.02 -3.29 0.97
C SER A 26 1.99 -3.82 -0.46
N ARG A 27 0.80 -4.08 -0.97
CA ARG A 27 0.58 -4.47 -2.36
C ARG A 27 -0.41 -3.50 -2.98
N TRP A 28 -0.02 -2.87 -4.08
CA TRP A 28 -0.78 -1.81 -4.73
C TRP A 28 -1.38 -2.32 -6.02
N PHE A 29 -2.69 -2.09 -6.20
CA PHE A 29 -3.43 -2.64 -7.35
C PHE A 29 -4.17 -1.55 -8.11
N ALA A 30 -4.21 -1.70 -9.43
CA ALA A 30 -5.17 -1.00 -10.28
C ALA A 30 -6.44 -1.86 -10.34
N ILE A 31 -7.55 -1.34 -9.81
CA ILE A 31 -8.80 -2.10 -9.69
C ILE A 31 -9.68 -1.88 -10.91
N ASP A 32 -9.93 -0.62 -11.27
CA ASP A 32 -10.77 -0.26 -12.41
C ASP A 32 -10.16 0.97 -13.06
N VAL A 33 -9.23 0.73 -13.97
CA VAL A 33 -8.51 1.77 -14.70
C VAL A 33 -8.67 1.50 -16.19
N PRO A 34 -9.17 2.46 -16.98
CA PRO A 34 -9.31 2.27 -18.43
C PRO A 34 -7.97 1.89 -19.07
N GLY A 35 -8.00 0.83 -19.87
CA GLY A 35 -6.81 0.32 -20.54
C GLY A 35 -5.99 -0.69 -19.74
N GLU A 36 -6.35 -0.94 -18.47
CA GLU A 36 -5.68 -1.89 -17.60
C GLU A 36 -6.57 -3.09 -17.29
N THR A 37 -5.95 -4.23 -17.08
CA THR A 37 -6.67 -5.40 -16.58
C THR A 37 -7.12 -5.17 -15.15
N PRO A 38 -8.37 -5.48 -14.78
CA PRO A 38 -8.83 -5.32 -13.40
C PRO A 38 -7.96 -6.10 -12.42
N ASN A 39 -7.74 -5.52 -11.24
CA ASN A 39 -6.95 -6.12 -10.15
C ASN A 39 -5.51 -6.44 -10.53
N THR A 40 -4.88 -5.56 -11.31
CA THR A 40 -3.48 -5.72 -11.69
C THR A 40 -2.56 -5.17 -10.60
N LEU A 41 -1.59 -5.99 -10.16
CA LEU A 41 -0.57 -5.54 -9.21
C LEU A 41 0.36 -4.54 -9.90
N ILE A 42 0.49 -3.34 -9.32
CA ILE A 42 1.33 -2.28 -9.88
C ILE A 42 2.60 -2.06 -9.07
N ASP A 43 2.60 -2.36 -7.78
CA ASP A 43 3.80 -2.27 -6.95
C ASP A 43 3.62 -3.06 -5.66
N GLU A 44 4.75 -3.36 -5.02
CA GLU A 44 4.79 -4.10 -3.77
C GLU A 44 6.02 -3.65 -2.98
N ALA A 45 5.87 -3.44 -1.69
CA ALA A 45 6.98 -3.10 -0.81
C ALA A 45 6.84 -3.87 0.50
N ALA A 46 7.98 -4.18 1.12
CA ALA A 46 7.99 -4.89 2.38
C ALA A 46 9.01 -4.29 3.33
N TYR A 47 8.72 -4.36 4.63
CA TYR A 47 9.62 -3.97 5.69
C TYR A 47 9.68 -5.08 6.74
N THR A 48 10.88 -5.49 7.12
CA THR A 48 11.09 -6.49 8.17
C THR A 48 11.50 -5.79 9.45
N VAL A 49 10.79 -6.07 10.53
CA VAL A 49 11.12 -5.52 11.86
C VAL A 49 12.46 -6.07 12.32
N ASN A 50 13.40 -5.18 12.63
CA ASN A 50 14.74 -5.55 13.06
C ASN A 50 15.02 -5.23 14.53
N GLU A 51 13.96 -5.01 15.31
CA GLU A 51 14.01 -4.78 16.76
C GLU A 51 13.21 -5.84 17.48
N GLU A 52 13.54 -6.11 18.75
CA GLU A 52 12.85 -7.17 19.52
C GLU A 52 11.36 -6.90 19.71
N SER A 53 10.99 -5.62 19.78
CA SER A 53 9.60 -5.21 19.91
C SER A 53 9.45 -3.85 19.25
N PHE A 54 8.66 -3.80 18.19
CA PHE A 54 8.42 -2.55 17.48
C PHE A 54 6.99 -2.07 17.72
N THR A 55 6.87 -0.83 18.17
CA THR A 55 5.59 -0.14 18.26
C THR A 55 5.72 1.18 17.53
N GLY A 56 4.84 1.45 16.59
CA GLY A 56 4.85 2.69 15.84
C GLY A 56 4.15 2.55 14.50
N LEU A 57 4.31 3.57 13.67
CA LEU A 57 3.68 3.64 12.37
C LEU A 57 4.70 3.33 11.28
N LEU A 58 4.33 2.46 10.34
CA LEU A 58 5.08 2.23 9.12
C LEU A 58 4.36 2.92 7.98
N TYR A 59 5.12 3.67 7.18
CA TYR A 59 4.59 4.39 6.04
C TYR A 59 5.06 3.70 4.77
N PHE A 60 4.09 3.33 3.93
CA PHE A 60 4.37 2.88 2.57
C PHE A 60 3.91 3.98 1.62
N SER A 61 4.70 4.28 0.62
CA SER A 61 4.34 5.32 -0.33
C SER A 61 4.54 4.84 -1.76
N LEU A 62 3.72 5.36 -2.65
CA LEU A 62 3.85 5.11 -4.08
C LEU A 62 3.64 6.43 -4.81
N ALA A 63 4.70 6.86 -5.50
CA ALA A 63 4.66 8.02 -6.36
C ALA A 63 4.55 7.56 -7.82
N PRO A 64 3.75 8.21 -8.66
CA PRO A 64 3.69 7.82 -10.06
C PRO A 64 4.99 8.20 -10.79
N ALA A 65 5.48 7.32 -11.66
CA ALA A 65 6.60 7.64 -12.55
C ALA A 65 6.15 8.68 -13.58
N THR A 66 4.89 8.58 -13.99
CA THR A 66 4.15 9.58 -14.76
C THR A 66 2.86 9.85 -14.00
N ALA A 67 2.00 10.73 -14.48
CA ALA A 67 0.73 10.97 -13.81
C ALA A 67 -0.08 9.67 -13.67
N TRP A 68 -0.76 9.52 -12.52
CA TRP A 68 -1.69 8.40 -12.32
C TRP A 68 -2.80 8.46 -13.35
N PRO A 69 -3.11 7.36 -14.06
CA PRO A 69 -4.34 7.29 -14.84
C PRO A 69 -5.56 7.42 -13.92
N ASN A 70 -6.60 8.12 -14.41
CA ASN A 70 -7.85 8.22 -13.66
C ASN A 70 -8.47 6.83 -13.50
N GLY A 71 -8.96 6.54 -12.33
CA GLY A 71 -9.58 5.25 -12.06
C GLY A 71 -9.62 4.90 -10.60
N SER A 72 -9.96 3.65 -10.32
CA SER A 72 -10.04 3.09 -8.97
C SER A 72 -8.84 2.22 -8.67
N TYR A 73 -8.31 2.37 -7.46
CA TYR A 73 -7.11 1.67 -7.01
C TYR A 73 -7.34 1.12 -5.60
N ALA A 74 -6.47 0.20 -5.18
CA ALA A 74 -6.46 -0.28 -3.81
C ALA A 74 -5.04 -0.61 -3.37
N VAL A 75 -4.79 -0.46 -2.07
CA VAL A 75 -3.58 -0.96 -1.43
C VAL A 75 -3.99 -1.95 -0.35
N GLU A 76 -3.32 -3.11 -0.34
CA GLU A 76 -3.51 -4.13 0.69
C GLU A 76 -2.31 -4.12 1.61
N LEU A 77 -2.57 -4.15 2.91
CA LEU A 77 -1.56 -4.22 3.94
C LEU A 77 -1.56 -5.61 4.58
N TYR A 78 -0.39 -6.22 4.66
CA TYR A 78 -0.18 -7.57 5.18
C TYR A 78 0.77 -7.55 6.36
N LEU A 79 0.54 -8.46 7.30
CA LEU A 79 1.47 -8.74 8.39
C LEU A 79 1.74 -10.25 8.39
N ASN A 80 3.00 -10.65 8.17
CA ASN A 80 3.40 -12.06 8.06
C ASN A 80 2.52 -12.84 7.08
N ASP A 81 2.28 -12.25 5.88
CA ASP A 81 1.45 -12.80 4.82
C ASP A 81 -0.05 -12.89 5.15
N GLU A 82 -0.50 -12.29 6.25
CA GLU A 82 -1.90 -12.19 6.59
C GLU A 82 -2.42 -10.79 6.22
N LEU A 83 -3.50 -10.75 5.43
CA LEU A 83 -4.13 -9.48 5.06
C LEU A 83 -4.79 -8.85 6.29
N ILE A 84 -4.35 -7.65 6.65
CA ILE A 84 -4.88 -6.94 7.81
C ILE A 84 -5.78 -5.76 7.44
N GLU A 85 -5.58 -5.17 6.26
CA GLU A 85 -6.37 -4.02 5.85
C GLU A 85 -6.32 -3.85 4.33
N THR A 86 -7.42 -3.38 3.76
CA THR A 86 -7.50 -2.95 2.36
C THR A 86 -8.01 -1.53 2.32
N LEU A 87 -7.26 -0.65 1.66
CA LEU A 87 -7.61 0.76 1.50
C LEU A 87 -7.89 1.03 0.02
N ALA A 88 -9.09 1.50 -0.28
CA ALA A 88 -9.48 1.83 -1.64
C ALA A 88 -9.41 3.35 -1.85
N TYR A 89 -8.97 3.75 -3.04
CA TYR A 89 -8.92 5.17 -3.40
C TYR A 89 -9.17 5.34 -4.90
N THR A 90 -9.50 6.56 -5.29
CA THR A 90 -9.69 6.92 -6.70
C THR A 90 -8.74 8.06 -7.08
N VAL A 91 -8.41 8.13 -8.36
CA VAL A 91 -7.64 9.22 -8.97
C VAL A 91 -8.50 9.88 -10.02
N GLU A 92 -8.61 11.18 -9.94
CA GLU A 92 -9.40 11.98 -10.88
C GLU A 92 -8.62 13.15 -11.47
#